data_51e652f92ce0386e8687e432c6a81178
#
_entry.id   51e652f92ce0386e8687e432c6a81178
#
_cell.length_a   1.000
_cell.length_b   1.000
_cell.length_c   1.000
_cell.angle_alpha   90.00
_cell.angle_beta   90.00
_cell.angle_gamma   90.00
#
_symmetry.space_group_name_H-M   'P 1'
#
loop_
_entity.id
_entity.type
_entity.pdbx_description
1 polymer ?
#
loop_
_entity_poly.entity_id
_entity_poly.type
_entity_poly.pdbx_seq_one_letter_code
_entity_poly.pdbx_strand_id
1 'polypeptide(L)'
;MFPALRILFCVFAFALSFAVHAFEPLNTDDAATVGRNVNQIEQYIYVLNNKAAEDVSVINSNGEEFRGLGRATAAPFTYTRGLSETVEASFASTYYANPNGNYSPLSNYVLGLKWRFLGDGEKGWAFAVKPTVTLPASTSQQAVGIGFASTNYEVNLISSYYWDQIHVHSNVSYARNPYNTNYPVSGSTEPLRTNAYAFSIAPVWVVNARWRLALDFGAGSNILLNANRFSDYGMVAALYSITPDVDLGLSIMRSAANFGTVFSGSGVYSLRSEAGVTWRF
;
A
#
# COMPACT_ATOMS: atom_id res chain seq x y z
N MET A 1 -63.49 -5.55 -4.55
CA MET A 1 -62.86 -4.21 -4.52
C MET A 1 -61.44 -4.38 -3.99
N PHE A 2 -60.54 -4.38 -4.86
CA PHE A 2 -59.04 -4.41 -4.88
C PHE A 2 -58.21 -4.84 -3.64
N PRO A 3 -57.59 -6.04 -3.71
CA PRO A 3 -56.37 -6.37 -2.98
C PRO A 3 -55.19 -6.58 -3.95
N ALA A 4 -54.94 -5.64 -4.85
CA ALA A 4 -53.87 -5.79 -5.85
C ALA A 4 -52.71 -4.76 -5.70
N LEU A 5 -52.61 -4.07 -4.56
CA LEU A 5 -51.58 -3.01 -4.35
C LEU A 5 -50.60 -3.29 -3.20
N ARG A 6 -50.52 -4.52 -2.73
CA ARG A 6 -49.56 -4.88 -1.64
C ARG A 6 -48.38 -5.79 -2.08
N ILE A 7 -48.32 -6.16 -3.35
CA ILE A 7 -47.26 -7.08 -3.87
C ILE A 7 -46.13 -6.30 -4.58
N LEU A 8 -46.23 -5.00 -4.77
CA LEU A 8 -45.22 -4.23 -5.54
C LEU A 8 -44.18 -3.51 -4.68
N PHE A 9 -44.11 -3.78 -3.37
CA PHE A 9 -43.13 -3.11 -2.50
C PHE A 9 -42.06 -4.08 -1.90
N CYS A 10 -42.08 -5.34 -2.26
CA CYS A 10 -41.12 -6.35 -1.73
C CYS A 10 -40.05 -6.83 -2.71
N VAL A 11 -39.88 -6.21 -3.88
CA VAL A 11 -38.93 -6.68 -4.91
C VAL A 11 -37.75 -5.74 -5.11
N PHE A 12 -37.59 -4.68 -4.32
CA PHE A 12 -36.44 -3.77 -4.42
C PHE A 12 -35.54 -3.72 -3.17
N ALA A 13 -35.52 -4.77 -2.37
CA ALA A 13 -34.44 -5.02 -1.48
C ALA A 13 -33.36 -5.85 -2.21
N PHE A 14 -32.84 -5.34 -3.31
CA PHE A 14 -31.54 -5.78 -3.80
C PHE A 14 -30.54 -5.42 -2.71
N ALA A 15 -30.03 -6.46 -2.04
CA ALA A 15 -28.84 -6.38 -1.24
C ALA A 15 -27.74 -5.78 -2.13
N LEU A 16 -27.47 -4.50 -1.99
CA LEU A 16 -26.23 -3.88 -2.44
C LEU A 16 -25.16 -4.46 -1.52
N SER A 17 -24.64 -5.63 -1.88
CA SER A 17 -23.37 -6.14 -1.35
C SER A 17 -22.32 -5.13 -1.78
N PHE A 18 -21.98 -4.21 -0.89
CA PHE A 18 -20.82 -3.36 -1.07
C PHE A 18 -19.61 -4.27 -0.87
N ALA A 19 -19.07 -4.79 -1.97
CA ALA A 19 -17.80 -5.47 -1.95
C ALA A 19 -16.76 -4.45 -1.41
N VAL A 20 -16.25 -4.72 -0.22
CA VAL A 20 -15.12 -3.99 0.35
C VAL A 20 -13.88 -4.53 -0.33
N HIS A 21 -13.15 -3.69 -1.03
CA HIS A 21 -11.98 -4.07 -1.81
C HIS A 21 -10.73 -3.41 -1.25
N ALA A 22 -9.57 -4.05 -1.47
CA ALA A 22 -8.25 -3.55 -1.12
C ALA A 22 -8.06 -2.08 -1.50
N PHE A 23 -7.38 -1.33 -0.65
CA PHE A 23 -7.47 0.13 -0.66
C PHE A 23 -6.12 0.78 -0.93
N GLU A 24 -5.82 1.19 -2.15
CA GLU A 24 -5.01 2.41 -2.27
C GLU A 24 -5.87 3.62 -1.84
N PRO A 25 -5.35 4.65 -1.16
CA PRO A 25 -3.93 4.95 -0.97
C PRO A 25 -3.33 4.48 0.39
N LEU A 26 -3.91 3.48 1.07
CA LEU A 26 -3.37 2.97 2.33
C LEU A 26 -2.15 2.07 2.11
N ASN A 27 -1.22 2.06 3.06
CA ASN A 27 -0.13 1.09 3.09
C ASN A 27 -0.57 -0.25 3.71
N THR A 28 -1.63 -0.22 4.51
CA THR A 28 -2.22 -1.43 5.12
C THR A 28 -3.21 -2.05 4.16
N ASP A 29 -2.91 -3.25 3.69
CA ASP A 29 -3.81 -4.05 2.84
C ASP A 29 -4.95 -4.64 3.68
N ASP A 30 -6.10 -4.87 3.07
CA ASP A 30 -7.22 -5.56 3.69
C ASP A 30 -7.24 -7.06 3.33
N ALA A 31 -8.02 -7.86 4.08
CA ALA A 31 -8.14 -9.28 3.83
C ALA A 31 -9.16 -9.62 2.72
N ALA A 32 -9.93 -8.66 2.21
CA ALA A 32 -10.85 -8.90 1.11
C ALA A 32 -10.11 -9.15 -0.20
N THR A 33 -10.80 -9.74 -1.16
CA THR A 33 -10.32 -10.00 -2.52
C THR A 33 -11.27 -9.36 -3.53
N VAL A 34 -10.80 -9.00 -4.70
CA VAL A 34 -11.62 -8.32 -5.74
C VAL A 34 -12.76 -9.18 -6.30
N GLY A 35 -12.88 -10.44 -5.84
CA GLY A 35 -13.92 -11.35 -6.29
C GLY A 35 -13.63 -11.99 -7.65
N ARG A 36 -14.31 -13.10 -7.92
CA ARG A 36 -14.05 -13.93 -9.11
C ARG A 36 -14.35 -13.18 -10.40
N ASN A 37 -13.40 -13.22 -11.33
CA ASN A 37 -13.47 -12.60 -12.65
C ASN A 37 -13.49 -11.07 -12.66
N VAL A 38 -13.41 -10.40 -11.52
CA VAL A 38 -13.24 -8.95 -11.44
C VAL A 38 -11.79 -8.57 -11.73
N ASN A 39 -11.61 -7.51 -12.48
CA ASN A 39 -10.32 -6.83 -12.65
C ASN A 39 -10.34 -5.54 -11.86
N GLN A 40 -9.20 -5.15 -11.31
CA GLN A 40 -9.01 -3.87 -10.65
C GLN A 40 -7.73 -3.23 -11.15
N ILE A 41 -7.79 -1.94 -11.45
CA ILE A 41 -6.64 -1.10 -11.72
C ILE A 41 -6.60 -0.03 -10.64
N GLU A 42 -5.42 0.15 -10.04
CA GLU A 42 -5.10 1.23 -9.13
C GLU A 42 -3.99 2.07 -9.75
N GLN A 43 -4.29 3.34 -10.01
CA GLN A 43 -3.34 4.28 -10.56
C GLN A 43 -3.30 5.52 -9.69
N TYR A 44 -2.20 5.69 -9.00
CA TYR A 44 -1.98 6.81 -8.10
C TYR A 44 -0.79 7.65 -8.57
N ILE A 45 -0.69 8.85 -8.06
CA ILE A 45 0.46 9.75 -8.22
C ILE A 45 0.77 10.30 -6.85
N TYR A 46 2.01 10.21 -6.41
CA TYR A 46 2.44 10.86 -5.19
C TYR A 46 3.62 11.79 -5.40
N VAL A 47 3.70 12.77 -4.51
CA VAL A 47 4.86 13.64 -4.35
C VAL A 47 5.42 13.40 -2.97
N LEU A 48 6.70 13.04 -2.91
CA LEU A 48 7.48 12.90 -1.69
C LEU A 48 8.36 14.14 -1.52
N ASN A 49 8.35 14.72 -0.33
CA ASN A 49 9.26 15.79 0.08
C ASN A 49 10.02 15.33 1.32
N ASN A 50 11.33 15.26 1.23
CA ASN A 50 12.19 14.94 2.36
C ASN A 50 12.62 16.24 3.05
N LYS A 51 12.21 16.41 4.30
CA LYS A 51 12.75 17.43 5.19
C LYS A 51 13.95 16.85 5.94
N ALA A 52 14.86 16.22 5.20
CA ALA A 52 16.05 15.62 5.75
C ALA A 52 17.24 16.57 5.59
N ALA A 53 18.11 16.59 6.56
CA ALA A 53 19.50 16.86 6.28
C ALA A 53 20.02 15.82 5.28
N GLU A 54 20.94 16.20 4.43
CA GLU A 54 21.39 15.47 3.22
C GLU A 54 21.79 13.99 3.40
N ASP A 55 21.87 13.48 4.63
CA ASP A 55 22.46 12.20 4.98
C ASP A 55 21.47 11.16 5.55
N VAL A 56 20.19 11.45 5.70
CA VAL A 56 19.26 10.52 6.34
C VAL A 56 18.29 9.95 5.33
N SER A 57 18.44 8.65 5.05
CA SER A 57 17.42 7.91 4.33
C SER A 57 16.25 7.61 5.27
N VAL A 58 15.07 8.06 4.89
CA VAL A 58 13.82 7.62 5.49
C VAL A 58 13.22 6.61 4.54
N ILE A 59 13.09 5.36 4.99
CA ILE A 59 12.37 4.33 4.26
C ILE A 59 10.90 4.53 4.58
N ASN A 60 10.06 4.63 3.58
CA ASN A 60 8.65 4.49 3.80
C ASN A 60 8.29 2.99 3.93
N SER A 61 7.11 2.68 4.42
CA SER A 61 6.64 1.31 4.65
C SER A 61 6.59 0.43 3.40
N ASN A 62 6.66 1.03 2.21
CA ASN A 62 6.70 0.30 0.94
C ASN A 62 8.12 -0.11 0.53
N GLY A 63 9.12 0.13 1.38
CA GLY A 63 10.52 -0.15 1.07
C GLY A 63 11.15 0.81 0.07
N GLU A 64 10.46 1.89 -0.26
CA GLU A 64 10.99 2.94 -1.14
C GLU A 64 11.99 3.80 -0.37
N GLU A 65 13.20 3.87 -0.85
CA GLU A 65 14.24 4.71 -0.29
C GLU A 65 14.61 5.80 -1.28
N PHE A 66 14.51 7.06 -0.83
CA PHE A 66 14.91 8.23 -1.62
C PHE A 66 16.13 8.88 -0.98
N ARG A 67 17.30 8.36 -1.27
CA ARG A 67 18.54 8.99 -0.84
C ARG A 67 18.92 10.14 -1.77
N GLY A 68 19.29 11.25 -1.17
CA GLY A 68 19.82 12.41 -1.89
C GLY A 68 18.78 13.16 -2.74
N LEU A 69 17.50 12.78 -2.71
CA LEU A 69 16.44 13.51 -3.37
C LEU A 69 15.62 14.30 -2.34
N GLY A 70 15.72 15.63 -2.38
CA GLY A 70 14.86 16.48 -1.56
C GLY A 70 13.38 16.36 -1.94
N ARG A 71 13.09 15.95 -3.18
CA ARG A 71 11.74 15.75 -3.73
C ARG A 71 11.74 14.65 -4.78
N ALA A 72 10.72 13.79 -4.73
CA ALA A 72 10.45 12.80 -5.77
C ALA A 72 8.97 12.82 -6.15
N THR A 73 8.68 12.51 -7.41
CA THR A 73 7.32 12.30 -7.91
C THR A 73 7.27 10.94 -8.55
N ALA A 74 6.28 10.14 -8.17
CA ALA A 74 6.13 8.80 -8.71
C ALA A 74 4.65 8.45 -8.92
N ALA A 75 4.43 7.49 -9.80
CA ALA A 75 3.11 6.99 -10.17
C ALA A 75 3.09 5.47 -10.01
N PRO A 76 2.69 4.95 -8.83
CA PRO A 76 2.45 3.54 -8.63
C PRO A 76 1.25 3.08 -9.47
N PHE A 77 1.38 1.90 -10.03
CA PHE A 77 0.37 1.20 -10.79
C PHE A 77 0.22 -0.22 -10.26
N THR A 78 -1.00 -0.64 -10.01
CA THR A 78 -1.32 -2.03 -9.65
C THR A 78 -2.48 -2.52 -10.51
N TYR A 79 -2.33 -3.72 -11.07
CA TYR A 79 -3.39 -4.47 -11.70
C TYR A 79 -3.66 -5.72 -10.87
N THR A 80 -4.92 -5.98 -10.53
CA THR A 80 -5.36 -7.15 -9.77
C THR A 80 -6.45 -7.89 -10.54
N ARG A 81 -6.37 -9.21 -10.55
CA ARG A 81 -7.35 -10.12 -11.14
C ARG A 81 -7.85 -11.10 -10.09
N GLY A 82 -9.15 -11.13 -9.85
CA GLY A 82 -9.78 -12.16 -9.04
C GLY A 82 -9.83 -13.51 -9.77
N LEU A 83 -9.17 -14.50 -9.20
CA LEU A 83 -9.15 -15.88 -9.72
C LEU A 83 -10.28 -16.72 -9.15
N SER A 84 -10.68 -16.43 -7.93
CA SER A 84 -11.83 -17.01 -7.24
C SER A 84 -12.39 -15.97 -6.25
N GLU A 85 -13.43 -16.33 -5.49
CA GLU A 85 -13.94 -15.46 -4.42
C GLU A 85 -12.94 -15.23 -3.29
N THR A 86 -11.91 -16.04 -3.20
CA THR A 86 -10.93 -16.00 -2.11
C THR A 86 -9.49 -15.86 -2.57
N VAL A 87 -9.23 -15.82 -3.88
CA VAL A 87 -7.88 -15.75 -4.43
C VAL A 87 -7.81 -14.69 -5.52
N GLU A 88 -6.83 -13.83 -5.43
CA GLU A 88 -6.49 -12.85 -6.47
C GLU A 88 -5.00 -12.86 -6.79
N ALA A 89 -4.67 -12.53 -8.03
CA ALA A 89 -3.30 -12.30 -8.49
C ALA A 89 -3.11 -10.83 -8.84
N SER A 90 -1.93 -10.28 -8.53
CA SER A 90 -1.60 -8.89 -8.79
C SER A 90 -0.27 -8.72 -9.50
N PHE A 91 -0.17 -7.64 -10.26
CA PHE A 91 1.04 -7.12 -10.90
C PHE A 91 1.15 -5.65 -10.57
N ALA A 92 2.32 -5.21 -10.11
CA ALA A 92 2.55 -3.81 -9.79
C ALA A 92 3.93 -3.34 -10.29
N SER A 93 4.04 -2.04 -10.54
CA SER A 93 5.29 -1.32 -10.76
C SER A 93 5.07 0.16 -10.48
N THR A 94 6.15 0.90 -10.23
CA THR A 94 6.11 2.35 -9.99
C THR A 94 6.91 3.07 -11.06
N TYR A 95 6.32 4.07 -11.69
CA TYR A 95 7.00 5.00 -12.58
C TYR A 95 7.50 6.19 -11.79
N TYR A 96 8.79 6.50 -11.87
CA TYR A 96 9.40 7.67 -11.25
C TYR A 96 9.58 8.79 -12.28
N ALA A 97 9.03 9.96 -11.99
CA ALA A 97 9.16 11.12 -12.87
C ALA A 97 10.56 11.73 -12.71
N ASN A 98 11.24 11.96 -13.84
CA ASN A 98 12.55 12.61 -13.93
C ASN A 98 13.62 11.97 -13.03
N PRO A 99 13.85 10.66 -13.12
CA PRO A 99 14.96 10.05 -12.42
C PRO A 99 16.28 10.63 -12.94
N ASN A 100 17.19 10.98 -12.03
CA ASN A 100 18.50 11.48 -12.40
C ASN A 100 19.40 10.32 -12.83
N GLY A 101 19.64 10.19 -14.14
CA GLY A 101 20.54 9.17 -14.67
C GLY A 101 20.02 8.47 -15.93
N ASN A 102 20.88 7.64 -16.54
CA ASN A 102 20.54 6.87 -17.74
C ASN A 102 20.08 5.45 -17.35
N TYR A 103 18.89 5.34 -16.78
CA TYR A 103 18.25 4.06 -16.38
C TYR A 103 16.73 4.15 -16.56
N SER A 104 16.05 3.01 -16.51
CA SER A 104 14.59 2.96 -16.65
C SER A 104 13.90 3.75 -15.52
N PRO A 105 12.91 4.58 -15.83
CA PRO A 105 12.07 5.23 -14.83
C PRO A 105 11.08 4.28 -14.15
N LEU A 106 10.90 3.06 -14.69
CA LEU A 106 10.08 2.02 -14.05
C LEU A 106 10.91 1.28 -13.01
N SER A 107 10.36 1.21 -11.81
CA SER A 107 10.90 0.42 -10.69
C SER A 107 10.80 -1.08 -10.96
N ASN A 108 10.98 -1.86 -9.91
CA ASN A 108 10.78 -3.30 -9.96
C ASN A 108 9.36 -3.66 -10.40
N TYR A 109 9.25 -4.80 -11.09
CA TYR A 109 7.96 -5.47 -11.28
C TYR A 109 7.70 -6.36 -10.07
N VAL A 110 6.49 -6.26 -9.52
CA VAL A 110 6.05 -7.05 -8.36
C VAL A 110 4.91 -7.94 -8.78
N LEU A 111 5.03 -9.23 -8.49
CA LEU A 111 3.98 -10.23 -8.70
C LEU A 111 3.47 -10.67 -7.33
N GLY A 112 2.17 -10.66 -7.13
CA GLY A 112 1.53 -11.04 -5.88
C GLY A 112 0.41 -12.06 -6.09
N LEU A 113 0.19 -12.87 -5.06
CA LEU A 113 -0.97 -13.74 -4.95
C LEU A 113 -1.56 -13.55 -3.55
N LYS A 114 -2.81 -13.09 -3.43
CA LYS A 114 -3.49 -13.01 -2.13
C LYS A 114 -4.51 -14.14 -2.02
N TRP A 115 -4.47 -14.84 -0.90
CA TRP A 115 -5.44 -15.87 -0.54
C TRP A 115 -6.08 -15.53 0.80
N ARG A 116 -7.37 -15.23 0.77
CA ARG A 116 -8.20 -15.13 1.95
C ARG A 116 -8.61 -16.54 2.39
N PHE A 117 -8.03 -17.01 3.49
CA PHE A 117 -8.25 -18.37 3.97
C PHE A 117 -9.32 -18.47 5.08
N LEU A 118 -9.76 -17.31 5.61
CA LEU A 118 -10.81 -17.26 6.64
C LEU A 118 -11.64 -15.97 6.47
N GLY A 119 -12.95 -16.09 6.74
CA GLY A 119 -13.91 -14.98 6.65
C GLY A 119 -14.41 -14.71 5.24
N ASP A 120 -15.45 -13.89 5.11
CA ASP A 120 -16.02 -13.48 3.82
C ASP A 120 -15.40 -12.18 3.25
N GLY A 121 -14.74 -11.38 4.09
CA GLY A 121 -14.19 -10.07 3.72
C GLY A 121 -15.23 -8.94 3.76
N GLU A 122 -16.40 -9.18 4.32
CA GLU A 122 -17.49 -8.21 4.41
C GLU A 122 -17.93 -7.96 5.85
N LYS A 123 -17.90 -9.00 6.71
CA LYS A 123 -18.36 -8.91 8.09
C LYS A 123 -17.52 -9.76 9.04
N GLY A 124 -17.26 -9.21 10.22
CA GLY A 124 -16.48 -9.89 11.26
C GLY A 124 -15.01 -10.07 10.88
N TRP A 125 -14.39 -11.14 11.34
CA TRP A 125 -12.98 -11.41 11.06
C TRP A 125 -12.77 -12.02 9.68
N ALA A 126 -11.76 -11.51 8.98
CA ALA A 126 -11.19 -12.11 7.80
C ALA A 126 -9.66 -12.13 7.89
N PHE A 127 -9.06 -13.19 7.34
CA PHE A 127 -7.61 -13.37 7.32
C PHE A 127 -7.15 -13.78 5.92
N ALA A 128 -6.04 -13.18 5.48
CA ALA A 128 -5.42 -13.48 4.21
C ALA A 128 -3.90 -13.59 4.35
N VAL A 129 -3.29 -14.26 3.38
CA VAL A 129 -1.85 -14.29 3.17
C VAL A 129 -1.55 -13.84 1.75
N LYS A 130 -0.53 -12.99 1.60
CA LYS A 130 -0.13 -12.44 0.30
C LYS A 130 1.39 -12.61 0.12
N PRO A 131 1.85 -13.75 -0.44
CA PRO A 131 3.20 -13.86 -0.95
C PRO A 131 3.38 -12.96 -2.17
N THR A 132 4.55 -12.31 -2.25
CA THR A 132 4.96 -11.52 -3.40
C THR A 132 6.38 -11.85 -3.83
N VAL A 133 6.66 -11.65 -5.11
CA VAL A 133 7.99 -11.72 -5.70
C VAL A 133 8.26 -10.41 -6.41
N THR A 134 9.33 -9.74 -6.01
CA THR A 134 9.83 -8.54 -6.69
C THR A 134 10.96 -8.95 -7.63
N LEU A 135 10.78 -8.71 -8.93
CA LEU A 135 11.79 -8.98 -9.93
C LEU A 135 12.91 -7.92 -9.86
N PRO A 136 14.17 -8.27 -10.12
CA PRO A 136 15.27 -7.33 -9.94
C PRO A 136 15.21 -6.16 -10.92
N ALA A 137 15.51 -4.97 -10.43
CA ALA A 137 15.83 -3.79 -11.22
C ALA A 137 17.35 -3.73 -11.51
N SER A 138 17.83 -2.65 -12.11
CA SER A 138 19.25 -2.43 -12.31
C SER A 138 19.96 -1.97 -11.02
N THR A 139 21.28 -2.20 -10.96
CA THR A 139 22.10 -1.66 -9.87
C THR A 139 22.12 -0.13 -9.84
N SER A 140 21.97 0.53 -11.00
CA SER A 140 21.86 1.98 -11.11
C SER A 140 20.56 2.49 -10.48
N GLN A 141 19.46 1.76 -10.62
CA GLN A 141 18.19 2.10 -9.98
C GLN A 141 18.27 1.89 -8.47
N GLN A 142 18.91 0.81 -8.01
CA GLN A 142 19.15 0.60 -6.58
C GLN A 142 20.02 1.71 -5.98
N ALA A 143 21.07 2.14 -6.69
CA ALA A 143 21.97 3.18 -6.22
C ALA A 143 21.29 4.53 -5.98
N VAL A 144 20.21 4.83 -6.71
CA VAL A 144 19.41 6.06 -6.54
C VAL A 144 18.14 5.86 -5.72
N GLY A 145 17.87 4.64 -5.25
CA GLY A 145 16.77 4.35 -4.36
C GLY A 145 15.40 4.18 -5.03
N ILE A 146 15.33 3.90 -6.33
CA ILE A 146 14.07 3.67 -7.05
C ILE A 146 13.79 2.20 -7.39
N GLY A 147 14.60 1.29 -6.89
CA GLY A 147 14.42 -0.14 -7.09
C GLY A 147 15.43 -0.99 -6.34
N PHE A 148 15.23 -2.30 -6.38
CA PHE A 148 16.11 -3.31 -5.78
C PHE A 148 16.78 -4.14 -6.88
N ALA A 149 18.10 -4.24 -6.88
CA ALA A 149 18.84 -4.97 -7.89
C ALA A 149 18.98 -6.48 -7.56
N SER A 150 18.12 -7.00 -6.72
CA SER A 150 18.00 -8.42 -6.42
C SER A 150 16.55 -8.86 -6.38
N THR A 151 16.29 -10.15 -6.60
CA THR A 151 14.95 -10.70 -6.38
C THR A 151 14.62 -10.62 -4.89
N ASN A 152 13.48 -10.03 -4.58
CA ASN A 152 12.94 -9.96 -3.22
C ASN A 152 11.73 -10.90 -3.10
N TYR A 153 11.64 -11.56 -1.97
CA TYR A 153 10.49 -12.41 -1.60
C TYR A 153 9.87 -11.85 -0.34
N GLU A 154 8.59 -11.61 -0.38
CA GLU A 154 7.86 -11.12 0.77
C GLU A 154 6.64 -11.99 1.04
N VAL A 155 6.28 -12.12 2.31
CA VAL A 155 5.00 -12.69 2.76
C VAL A 155 4.35 -11.68 3.68
N ASN A 156 3.14 -11.26 3.34
CA ASN A 156 2.29 -10.42 4.16
C ASN A 156 1.14 -11.25 4.75
N LEU A 157 1.02 -11.23 6.07
CA LEU A 157 -0.13 -11.76 6.81
C LEU A 157 -1.07 -10.60 7.09
N ILE A 158 -2.32 -10.74 6.67
CA ILE A 158 -3.32 -9.69 6.70
C ILE A 158 -4.47 -10.14 7.58
N SER A 159 -4.89 -9.30 8.51
CA SER A 159 -6.13 -9.48 9.25
C SER A 159 -7.02 -8.26 9.11
N SER A 160 -8.31 -8.50 9.00
CA SER A 160 -9.31 -7.45 8.93
C SER A 160 -10.47 -7.79 9.84
N TYR A 161 -11.03 -6.76 10.48
CA TYR A 161 -12.28 -6.87 11.19
C TYR A 161 -13.26 -5.83 10.66
N TYR A 162 -14.43 -6.29 10.22
CA TYR A 162 -15.46 -5.47 9.60
C TYR A 162 -16.66 -5.31 10.54
N TRP A 163 -16.86 -4.08 11.03
CA TRP A 163 -18.11 -3.63 11.64
C TRP A 163 -18.92 -2.84 10.60
N ASP A 164 -20.14 -2.49 10.95
CA ASP A 164 -21.01 -1.76 10.01
C ASP A 164 -20.42 -0.41 9.56
N GLN A 165 -19.76 0.32 10.46
CA GLN A 165 -19.21 1.65 10.18
C GLN A 165 -17.71 1.78 10.38
N ILE A 166 -17.07 0.80 11.00
CA ILE A 166 -15.63 0.83 11.28
C ILE A 166 -15.02 -0.49 10.83
N HIS A 167 -14.04 -0.41 9.95
CA HIS A 167 -13.20 -1.55 9.61
C HIS A 167 -11.82 -1.33 10.21
N VAL A 168 -11.17 -2.38 10.63
CA VAL A 168 -9.79 -2.32 11.11
C VAL A 168 -8.99 -3.37 10.37
N HIS A 169 -7.97 -2.91 9.65
CA HIS A 169 -7.03 -3.77 8.92
C HIS A 169 -5.69 -3.76 9.63
N SER A 170 -4.99 -4.88 9.64
CA SER A 170 -3.62 -4.95 10.15
C SER A 170 -2.79 -5.94 9.36
N ASN A 171 -1.52 -5.58 9.16
CA ASN A 171 -0.58 -6.36 8.39
C ASN A 171 0.69 -6.63 9.19
N VAL A 172 1.26 -7.80 8.96
CA VAL A 172 2.62 -8.16 9.38
C VAL A 172 3.33 -8.77 8.19
N SER A 173 4.40 -8.14 7.74
CA SER A 173 5.16 -8.64 6.61
C SER A 173 6.61 -9.00 6.95
N TYR A 174 7.12 -9.95 6.22
CA TYR A 174 8.52 -10.35 6.22
C TYR A 174 9.01 -10.42 4.79
N ALA A 175 10.11 -9.70 4.50
CA ALA A 175 10.79 -9.72 3.22
C ALA A 175 12.24 -10.19 3.36
N ARG A 176 12.72 -10.90 2.35
CA ARG A 176 14.09 -11.40 2.29
C ARG A 176 14.82 -10.95 1.05
N ASN A 177 16.10 -10.55 1.27
CA ASN A 177 17.01 -10.05 0.26
C ASN A 177 16.46 -8.86 -0.54
N PRO A 178 15.97 -7.82 0.13
CA PRO A 178 15.38 -6.67 -0.57
C PRO A 178 16.39 -5.88 -1.40
N TYR A 179 17.71 -6.11 -1.19
CA TYR A 179 18.80 -5.36 -1.84
C TYR A 179 19.88 -6.27 -2.37
N ASN A 180 20.52 -5.86 -3.46
CA ASN A 180 21.80 -6.41 -3.87
C ASN A 180 22.89 -5.82 -2.97
N THR A 181 23.39 -6.62 -2.04
CA THR A 181 24.39 -6.19 -1.05
C THR A 181 25.78 -5.89 -1.64
N ASN A 182 26.05 -6.33 -2.87
CA ASN A 182 27.27 -5.99 -3.60
C ASN A 182 27.28 -4.55 -4.15
N TYR A 183 26.10 -3.93 -4.20
CA TYR A 183 25.93 -2.56 -4.65
C TYR A 183 25.20 -1.77 -3.57
N PRO A 184 25.94 -1.19 -2.62
CA PRO A 184 25.32 -0.35 -1.61
C PRO A 184 24.61 0.82 -2.26
N VAL A 185 23.54 1.28 -1.63
CA VAL A 185 22.81 2.47 -2.08
C VAL A 185 23.78 3.66 -2.08
N SER A 186 23.64 4.53 -3.07
CA SER A 186 24.59 5.60 -3.39
C SER A 186 25.18 6.30 -2.17
N GLY A 187 26.50 6.38 -2.13
CA GLY A 187 27.26 7.09 -1.09
C GLY A 187 27.43 6.37 0.23
N SER A 188 26.95 5.13 0.39
CA SER A 188 27.11 4.34 1.61
C SER A 188 27.93 3.09 1.35
N THR A 189 28.96 2.88 2.14
CA THR A 189 29.70 1.61 2.28
C THR A 189 29.11 0.73 3.38
N GLU A 190 27.99 1.14 3.97
CA GLU A 190 27.36 0.50 5.10
C GLU A 190 26.67 -0.81 4.71
N PRO A 191 26.77 -1.86 5.52
CA PRO A 191 26.09 -3.10 5.24
C PRO A 191 24.57 -2.93 5.32
N LEU A 192 23.85 -3.57 4.39
CA LEU A 192 22.40 -3.51 4.30
C LEU A 192 21.73 -4.71 4.99
N ARG A 193 20.53 -4.50 5.53
CA ARG A 193 19.71 -5.60 6.08
C ARG A 193 19.16 -6.46 4.96
N THR A 194 19.33 -7.75 5.10
CA THR A 194 18.79 -8.75 4.16
C THR A 194 17.43 -9.29 4.60
N ASN A 195 17.04 -9.05 5.85
CA ASN A 195 15.75 -9.42 6.40
C ASN A 195 15.03 -8.15 6.84
N ALA A 196 13.88 -7.88 6.24
CA ALA A 196 13.03 -6.74 6.52
C ALA A 196 11.69 -7.19 7.11
N TYR A 197 11.17 -6.42 8.04
CA TYR A 197 9.87 -6.63 8.65
C TYR A 197 9.08 -5.34 8.55
N ALA A 198 7.77 -5.46 8.40
CA ALA A 198 6.88 -4.32 8.56
C ALA A 198 5.62 -4.74 9.30
N PHE A 199 5.02 -3.78 9.99
CA PHE A 199 3.69 -3.91 10.58
C PHE A 199 2.91 -2.64 10.35
N SER A 200 1.60 -2.80 10.19
CA SER A 200 0.71 -1.67 10.04
C SER A 200 -0.67 -1.97 10.58
N ILE A 201 -1.40 -0.90 10.87
CA ILE A 201 -2.79 -0.93 11.29
C ILE A 201 -3.53 0.28 10.73
N ALA A 202 -4.70 0.02 10.13
CA ALA A 202 -5.55 1.05 9.55
C ALA A 202 -7.00 0.92 10.01
N PRO A 203 -7.46 1.75 10.94
CA PRO A 203 -8.88 1.97 11.16
C PRO A 203 -9.46 2.80 10.01
N VAL A 204 -10.55 2.30 9.43
CA VAL A 204 -11.31 2.91 8.33
C VAL A 204 -12.72 3.18 8.80
N TRP A 205 -13.15 4.43 8.76
CA TRP A 205 -14.52 4.82 9.06
C TRP A 205 -15.34 4.95 7.79
N VAL A 206 -16.39 4.15 7.65
CA VAL A 206 -17.40 4.21 6.59
C VAL A 206 -18.42 5.28 6.97
N VAL A 207 -18.20 6.52 6.53
CA VAL A 207 -19.04 7.68 6.85
C VAL A 207 -20.43 7.52 6.22
N ASN A 208 -20.48 7.05 4.98
CA ASN A 208 -21.67 6.73 4.21
C ASN A 208 -21.31 5.88 2.99
N ALA A 209 -22.30 5.61 2.11
CA ALA A 209 -22.09 4.80 0.91
C ALA A 209 -21.04 5.33 -0.07
N ARG A 210 -20.60 6.59 0.04
CA ARG A 210 -19.62 7.21 -0.86
C ARG A 210 -18.31 7.59 -0.18
N TRP A 211 -18.33 7.90 1.12
CA TRP A 211 -17.17 8.43 1.81
C TRP A 211 -16.63 7.45 2.84
N ARG A 212 -15.32 7.21 2.77
CA ARG A 212 -14.55 6.50 3.78
C ARG A 212 -13.36 7.37 4.18
N LEU A 213 -13.10 7.44 5.47
CA LEU A 213 -11.95 8.13 6.05
C LEU A 213 -11.10 7.11 6.76
N ALA A 214 -9.79 7.22 6.62
CA ALA A 214 -8.87 6.27 7.23
C ALA A 214 -7.70 6.97 7.92
N LEU A 215 -7.23 6.31 8.97
CA LEU A 215 -5.91 6.51 9.52
C LEU A 215 -5.10 5.25 9.23
N ASP A 216 -3.80 5.40 8.98
CA ASP A 216 -2.92 4.26 8.77
C ASP A 216 -1.59 4.53 9.49
N PHE A 217 -1.17 3.61 10.32
CA PHE A 217 0.03 3.70 11.13
C PHE A 217 0.85 2.44 10.95
N GLY A 218 2.16 2.58 10.89
CA GLY A 218 3.00 1.42 10.80
C GLY A 218 4.47 1.72 11.00
N ALA A 219 5.24 0.66 10.95
CA ALA A 219 6.69 0.67 11.06
C ALA A 219 7.29 -0.34 10.09
N GLY A 220 8.33 0.06 9.37
CA GLY A 220 9.09 -0.80 8.48
C GLY A 220 10.57 -0.85 8.84
N SER A 221 11.23 -1.97 8.56
CA SER A 221 12.66 -2.11 8.80
C SER A 221 13.45 -1.09 8.00
N ASN A 222 14.34 -0.37 8.67
CA ASN A 222 15.33 0.47 8.00
C ASN A 222 16.37 -0.43 7.30
N ILE A 223 16.76 -0.08 6.08
CA ILE A 223 17.74 -0.87 5.30
C ILE A 223 19.15 -0.82 5.89
N LEU A 224 19.53 0.29 6.50
CA LEU A 224 20.86 0.47 7.06
C LEU A 224 20.99 -0.25 8.41
N LEU A 225 22.06 -1.01 8.60
CA LEU A 225 22.34 -1.69 9.87
C LEU A 225 22.65 -0.71 11.00
N ASN A 226 23.27 0.42 10.67
CA ASN A 226 23.68 1.43 11.67
C ASN A 226 22.59 2.46 11.99
N ALA A 227 21.48 2.44 11.23
CA ALA A 227 20.33 3.27 11.54
C ALA A 227 19.40 2.61 12.56
N ASN A 228 18.41 3.36 13.07
CA ASN A 228 17.33 2.80 13.86
C ASN A 228 16.74 1.57 13.13
N ARG A 229 16.37 0.55 13.90
CA ARG A 229 15.88 -0.70 13.32
C ARG A 229 14.63 -0.51 12.48
N PHE A 230 13.77 0.41 12.87
CA PHE A 230 12.51 0.71 12.20
C PHE A 230 12.41 2.21 11.88
N SER A 231 11.68 2.51 10.83
CA SER A 231 11.12 3.83 10.52
C SER A 231 9.62 3.73 10.64
N ASP A 232 9.01 4.71 11.33
CA ASP A 232 7.60 4.74 11.61
C ASP A 232 6.89 5.70 10.67
N TYR A 233 5.59 5.46 10.44
CA TYR A 233 4.77 6.39 9.66
C TYR A 233 3.38 6.55 10.26
N GLY A 234 2.76 7.68 9.93
CA GLY A 234 1.35 7.96 10.15
C GLY A 234 0.75 8.60 8.90
N MET A 235 -0.43 8.17 8.51
CA MET A 235 -1.15 8.61 7.33
C MET A 235 -2.60 8.93 7.68
N VAL A 236 -3.14 9.93 7.00
CA VAL A 236 -4.57 10.21 6.91
C VAL A 236 -5.00 10.05 5.46
N ALA A 237 -6.14 9.43 5.23
CA ALA A 237 -6.66 9.20 3.89
C ALA A 237 -8.18 9.42 3.81
N ALA A 238 -8.63 9.80 2.63
CA ALA A 238 -10.05 9.92 2.28
C ALA A 238 -10.28 9.23 0.94
N LEU A 239 -11.35 8.43 0.88
CA LEU A 239 -11.78 7.75 -0.33
C LEU A 239 -13.20 8.18 -0.66
N TYR A 240 -13.44 8.44 -1.94
CA TYR A 240 -14.74 8.84 -2.45
C TYR A 240 -15.17 7.93 -3.61
N SER A 241 -16.24 7.17 -3.41
CA SER A 241 -16.82 6.32 -4.45
C SER A 241 -17.70 7.16 -5.39
N ILE A 242 -17.22 7.38 -6.61
CA ILE A 242 -17.98 8.05 -7.69
C ILE A 242 -19.12 7.12 -8.13
N THR A 243 -18.77 5.85 -8.37
CA THR A 243 -19.68 4.75 -8.68
C THR A 243 -19.29 3.54 -7.82
N PRO A 244 -20.04 2.45 -7.81
CA PRO A 244 -19.63 1.21 -7.15
C PRO A 244 -18.27 0.66 -7.65
N ASP A 245 -17.90 0.99 -8.88
CA ASP A 245 -16.70 0.46 -9.54
C ASP A 245 -15.54 1.46 -9.58
N VAL A 246 -15.74 2.72 -9.18
CA VAL A 246 -14.73 3.77 -9.28
C VAL A 246 -14.60 4.54 -7.97
N ASP A 247 -13.44 4.44 -7.36
CA ASP A 247 -13.05 5.20 -6.17
C ASP A 247 -11.96 6.22 -6.51
N LEU A 248 -12.05 7.41 -5.93
CA LEU A 248 -10.95 8.38 -5.83
C LEU A 248 -10.34 8.28 -4.45
N GLY A 249 -9.01 8.27 -4.37
CA GLY A 249 -8.26 8.27 -3.12
C GLY A 249 -7.36 9.48 -2.99
N LEU A 250 -7.28 10.01 -1.78
CA LEU A 250 -6.35 11.07 -1.39
C LEU A 250 -5.69 10.66 -0.07
N SER A 251 -4.38 10.88 0.06
CA SER A 251 -3.70 10.68 1.34
C SER A 251 -2.56 11.67 1.59
N ILE A 252 -2.24 11.83 2.86
CA ILE A 252 -1.03 12.50 3.34
C ILE A 252 -0.39 11.60 4.39
N MET A 253 0.87 11.24 4.15
CA MET A 253 1.68 10.41 5.05
C MET A 253 2.92 11.16 5.50
N ARG A 254 3.25 11.03 6.77
CA ARG A 254 4.55 11.43 7.31
C ARG A 254 5.29 10.20 7.82
N SER A 255 6.57 10.08 7.44
CA SER A 255 7.46 9.01 7.91
C SER A 255 8.68 9.61 8.60
N ALA A 256 9.12 8.98 9.67
CA ALA A 256 10.30 9.39 10.44
C ALA A 256 10.92 8.20 11.18
N ALA A 257 12.05 8.43 11.85
CA ALA A 257 12.76 7.42 12.61
C ALA A 257 12.00 6.88 13.84
N ASN A 258 10.95 7.59 14.28
CA ASN A 258 10.08 7.18 15.39
C ASN A 258 8.75 7.94 15.36
N PHE A 259 7.73 7.41 16.01
CA PHE A 259 6.39 8.02 16.09
C PHE A 259 6.40 9.41 16.74
N GLY A 260 7.29 9.67 17.70
CA GLY A 260 7.39 11.00 18.30
C GLY A 260 7.68 12.07 17.25
N THR A 261 8.60 11.83 16.33
CA THR A 261 8.93 12.72 15.21
C THR A 261 7.80 12.75 14.18
N VAL A 262 7.15 11.61 13.89
CA VAL A 262 5.99 11.55 13.00
C VAL A 262 4.89 12.54 13.45
N PHE A 263 4.55 12.53 14.73
CA PHE A 263 3.46 13.37 15.25
C PHE A 263 3.86 14.81 15.57
N SER A 264 5.06 15.04 16.10
CA SER A 264 5.50 16.40 16.44
C SER A 264 5.84 17.23 15.21
N GLY A 265 6.27 16.60 14.11
CA GLY A 265 6.79 17.28 12.93
C GLY A 265 8.10 18.02 13.16
N SER A 266 8.77 17.75 14.29
CA SER A 266 10.10 18.25 14.58
C SER A 266 11.16 17.22 14.16
N GLY A 267 12.31 17.71 13.70
CA GLY A 267 13.40 16.83 13.26
C GLY A 267 13.28 16.43 11.78
N VAL A 268 13.84 15.26 11.47
CA VAL A 268 13.93 14.72 10.10
C VAL A 268 12.72 13.85 9.79
N TYR A 269 12.01 14.18 8.74
CA TYR A 269 10.85 13.40 8.27
C TYR A 269 10.68 13.49 6.75
N SER A 270 9.99 12.53 6.18
CA SER A 270 9.43 12.58 4.83
C SER A 270 7.94 12.90 4.87
N LEU A 271 7.47 13.65 3.89
CA LEU A 271 6.06 13.92 3.66
C LEU A 271 5.66 13.43 2.27
N ARG A 272 4.74 12.46 2.18
CA ARG A 272 4.13 11.98 0.94
C ARG A 272 2.71 12.50 0.85
N SER A 273 2.37 13.13 -0.27
CA SER A 273 1.00 13.48 -0.63
C SER A 273 0.64 12.69 -1.88
N GLU A 274 -0.51 12.05 -1.87
CA GLU A 274 -0.91 11.10 -2.90
C GLU A 274 -2.36 11.30 -3.32
N ALA A 275 -2.63 11.10 -4.60
CA ALA A 275 -3.96 11.11 -5.18
C ALA A 275 -4.06 10.08 -6.30
N GLY A 276 -5.21 9.47 -6.47
CA GLY A 276 -5.39 8.51 -7.55
C GLY A 276 -6.79 7.93 -7.65
N VAL A 277 -6.89 6.92 -8.48
CA VAL A 277 -8.13 6.24 -8.82
C VAL A 277 -7.97 4.73 -8.71
N THR A 278 -8.99 4.09 -8.18
CA THR A 278 -9.21 2.64 -8.24
C THR A 278 -10.40 2.38 -9.14
N TRP A 279 -10.23 1.55 -10.16
CA TRP A 279 -11.28 1.18 -11.11
C TRP A 279 -11.42 -0.32 -11.21
N ARG A 280 -12.65 -0.81 -11.08
CA ARG A 280 -13.05 -2.23 -11.15
C ARG A 280 -13.92 -2.48 -12.39
N PHE A 281 -13.73 -3.65 -13.05
CA PHE A 281 -14.50 -4.01 -14.25
C PHE A 281 -14.48 -5.51 -14.53
#